data_86649b89d3cc175b6655d210f48d4cd1
#
_entry.id   86649b89d3cc175b6655d210f48d4cd1
#
_cell.length_a   1.000
_cell.length_b   1.000
_cell.length_c   1.000
_cell.angle_alpha   90.00
_cell.angle_beta   90.00
_cell.angle_gamma   90.00
#
_symmetry.space_group_name_H-M   'P 1'
#
loop_
_entity.id
_entity.type
_entity.pdbx_description
1 polymer ?
#
loop_
_entity_poly.entity_id
_entity_poly.type
_entity_poly.pdbx_seq_one_letter_code
_entity_poly.pdbx_strand_id
1 'polypeptide(L)'
;MTAQTILIGNRPCRIYGEAHTEYLLLQMTGEHELQSMESEVAAIAQSAHHFLFAAVPVESWNDALSPWKSPVVWGKQGFGGNAADTLRFLTEQVIPTLKQQFELSENAKIILGGYSLAGLFALWASTQTDLFYGVAAASPSVWFPGWMEFEQRHPIQTQRVYLSLGDKEENTKNTVMAAVGDNIRALHSRLAERGADCTLEWNSGGHFKDADLRTAKAFRWVMAEHA
;
A
#
# COMPACT_ATOMS: atom_id res chain seq x y z
N MET A 1 -2.49 19.07 -7.89
CA MET A 1 -1.01 19.17 -7.73
C MET A 1 -0.35 18.77 -9.05
N THR A 2 0.72 19.46 -9.46
CA THR A 2 1.46 19.10 -10.69
C THR A 2 2.48 18.03 -10.36
N ALA A 3 2.54 16.98 -11.20
CA ALA A 3 3.53 15.93 -11.06
C ALA A 3 4.91 16.38 -11.57
N GLN A 4 5.96 16.00 -10.89
CA GLN A 4 7.32 15.98 -11.42
C GLN A 4 7.83 14.56 -11.51
N THR A 5 8.67 14.27 -12.48
CA THR A 5 9.31 12.95 -12.61
C THR A 5 10.74 13.01 -12.14
N ILE A 6 11.10 12.16 -11.19
CA ILE A 6 12.46 12.05 -10.66
C ILE A 6 12.96 10.63 -10.94
N LEU A 7 14.15 10.54 -11.53
CA LEU A 7 14.81 9.26 -11.74
C LEU A 7 15.54 8.85 -10.46
N ILE A 8 15.03 7.78 -9.82
CA ILE A 8 15.65 7.19 -8.62
C ILE A 8 16.17 5.81 -8.99
N GLY A 9 17.48 5.61 -8.90
CA GLY A 9 18.12 4.49 -9.58
C GLY A 9 17.86 4.60 -11.08
N ASN A 10 17.19 3.61 -11.66
CA ASN A 10 16.75 3.61 -13.06
C ASN A 10 15.21 3.68 -13.22
N ARG A 11 14.46 4.02 -12.15
CA ARG A 11 12.99 4.07 -12.16
C ARG A 11 12.46 5.51 -12.17
N PRO A 12 11.62 5.88 -13.15
CA PRO A 12 11.02 7.21 -13.24
C PRO A 12 9.85 7.35 -12.24
N CYS A 13 10.14 7.77 -11.02
CA CYS A 13 9.13 8.00 -9.98
C CYS A 13 8.36 9.30 -10.25
N ARG A 14 7.04 9.27 -10.13
CA ARG A 14 6.20 10.47 -10.18
C ARG A 14 5.98 11.00 -8.78
N ILE A 15 6.33 12.28 -8.58
CA ILE A 15 6.26 12.91 -7.28
C ILE A 15 5.26 14.07 -7.34
N TYR A 16 4.39 14.13 -6.33
CA TYR A 16 3.38 15.17 -6.16
C TYR A 16 3.53 15.80 -4.78
N GLY A 17 3.43 17.10 -4.68
CA GLY A 17 3.54 17.84 -3.43
C GLY A 17 4.73 18.76 -3.41
N GLU A 18 5.08 19.24 -2.21
CA GLU A 18 6.08 20.27 -1.97
C GLU A 18 7.12 19.80 -0.96
N ALA A 19 8.20 20.60 -0.80
CA ALA A 19 9.23 20.36 0.21
C ALA A 19 8.70 20.62 1.64
N HIS A 20 9.45 20.18 2.64
CA HIS A 20 9.20 20.42 4.08
C HIS A 20 7.84 19.87 4.59
N THR A 21 7.32 18.81 3.99
CA THR A 21 6.06 18.21 4.42
C THR A 21 6.25 17.26 5.59
N GLU A 22 5.17 17.07 6.39
CA GLU A 22 5.15 16.15 7.53
C GLU A 22 5.05 14.69 7.09
N TYR A 23 4.35 14.43 5.98
CA TYR A 23 4.04 13.08 5.51
C TYR A 23 4.72 12.78 4.19
N LEU A 24 5.35 11.60 4.11
CA LEU A 24 5.81 10.97 2.87
C LEU A 24 4.92 9.76 2.57
N LEU A 25 4.11 9.88 1.52
CA LEU A 25 3.23 8.81 1.05
C LEU A 25 3.92 8.04 -0.07
N LEU A 26 4.05 6.75 0.06
CA LEU A 26 4.68 5.86 -0.92
C LEU A 26 3.67 4.87 -1.47
N GLN A 27 3.60 4.76 -2.78
CA GLN A 27 2.76 3.78 -3.47
C GLN A 27 3.52 3.10 -4.59
N MET A 28 3.51 1.76 -4.58
CA MET A 28 4.00 0.99 -5.72
C MET A 28 2.96 1.04 -6.84
N THR A 29 3.42 1.27 -8.07
CA THR A 29 2.53 1.47 -9.23
C THR A 29 2.92 0.60 -10.41
N GLY A 30 1.92 0.06 -11.09
CA GLY A 30 2.01 -0.44 -12.45
C GLY A 30 1.45 0.59 -13.45
N GLU A 31 1.27 0.18 -14.71
CA GLU A 31 0.73 1.06 -15.76
C GLU A 31 -0.72 1.50 -15.46
N HIS A 32 -1.52 0.63 -14.86
CA HIS A 32 -2.92 0.92 -14.53
C HIS A 32 -3.06 2.01 -13.46
N GLU A 33 -2.31 1.88 -12.38
CA GLU A 33 -2.33 2.84 -11.28
C GLU A 33 -1.85 4.22 -11.76
N LEU A 34 -0.86 4.26 -12.64
CA LEU A 34 -0.35 5.51 -13.20
C LEU A 34 -1.38 6.30 -14.03
N GLN A 35 -2.37 5.63 -14.62
CA GLN A 35 -3.43 6.30 -15.40
C GLN A 35 -4.41 7.07 -14.51
N SER A 36 -4.67 6.60 -13.29
CA SER A 36 -5.59 7.23 -12.33
C SER A 36 -4.89 8.04 -11.23
N MET A 37 -3.57 8.13 -11.27
CA MET A 37 -2.76 8.73 -10.21
C MET A 37 -3.10 10.20 -9.93
N GLU A 38 -3.40 11.00 -10.96
CA GLU A 38 -3.78 12.40 -10.77
C GLU A 38 -5.12 12.53 -10.05
N SER A 39 -6.09 11.65 -10.35
CA SER A 39 -7.37 11.57 -9.65
C SER A 39 -7.18 11.18 -8.19
N GLU A 40 -6.36 10.17 -7.94
CA GLU A 40 -6.04 9.69 -6.60
C GLU A 40 -5.40 10.78 -5.74
N VAL A 41 -4.34 11.42 -6.25
CA VAL A 41 -3.65 12.51 -5.53
C VAL A 41 -4.56 13.72 -5.31
N ALA A 42 -5.39 14.07 -6.30
CA ALA A 42 -6.38 15.12 -6.15
C ALA A 42 -7.41 14.80 -5.04
N ALA A 43 -7.85 13.53 -4.96
CA ALA A 43 -8.74 13.09 -3.90
C ALA A 43 -8.08 13.11 -2.51
N ILE A 44 -6.78 12.76 -2.40
CA ILE A 44 -6.02 12.91 -1.14
C ILE A 44 -6.00 14.39 -0.73
N ALA A 45 -5.67 15.29 -1.65
CA ALA A 45 -5.52 16.71 -1.41
C ALA A 45 -6.81 17.45 -1.01
N GLN A 46 -7.98 16.84 -1.18
CA GLN A 46 -9.26 17.45 -0.76
C GLN A 46 -9.37 17.66 0.76
N SER A 47 -8.69 16.85 1.56
CA SER A 47 -8.78 16.92 3.03
C SER A 47 -7.47 16.70 3.76
N ALA A 48 -6.37 16.47 3.03
CA ALA A 48 -5.04 16.37 3.58
C ALA A 48 -4.13 17.40 2.91
N HIS A 49 -3.33 18.07 3.74
CA HIS A 49 -2.36 19.06 3.29
C HIS A 49 -0.98 18.68 3.83
N HIS A 50 0.07 19.25 3.28
CA HIS A 50 1.45 19.04 3.74
C HIS A 50 1.93 17.58 3.63
N PHE A 51 1.70 16.96 2.48
CA PHE A 51 2.25 15.66 2.14
C PHE A 51 3.08 15.70 0.86
N LEU A 52 4.05 14.82 0.77
CA LEU A 52 4.74 14.45 -0.47
C LEU A 52 4.29 13.04 -0.86
N PHE A 53 3.77 12.89 -2.07
CA PHE A 53 3.35 11.58 -2.59
C PHE A 53 4.31 11.12 -3.66
N ALA A 54 4.77 9.87 -3.56
CA ALA A 54 5.64 9.24 -4.54
C ALA A 54 5.02 7.96 -5.10
N ALA A 55 4.69 8.00 -6.40
CA ALA A 55 4.33 6.83 -7.19
C ALA A 55 5.62 6.17 -7.71
N VAL A 56 5.91 4.98 -7.22
CA VAL A 56 7.15 4.24 -7.50
C VAL A 56 6.84 3.08 -8.44
N PRO A 57 7.27 3.12 -9.72
CA PRO A 57 6.92 2.09 -10.69
C PRO A 57 7.64 0.78 -10.41
N VAL A 58 6.95 -0.33 -10.70
CA VAL A 58 7.51 -1.68 -10.74
C VAL A 58 7.38 -2.28 -12.13
N GLU A 59 8.40 -2.99 -12.59
CA GLU A 59 8.43 -3.60 -13.93
C GLU A 59 7.54 -4.84 -14.04
N SER A 60 7.53 -5.66 -13.00
CA SER A 60 6.74 -6.89 -12.91
C SER A 60 5.90 -6.87 -11.65
N TRP A 61 4.61 -6.57 -11.80
CA TRP A 61 3.67 -6.44 -10.69
C TRP A 61 3.66 -7.65 -9.75
N ASN A 62 3.46 -8.84 -10.35
CA ASN A 62 3.36 -10.06 -9.57
C ASN A 62 4.69 -10.46 -8.90
N ASP A 63 5.81 -10.19 -9.56
CA ASP A 63 7.11 -10.58 -9.03
C ASP A 63 7.60 -9.61 -7.96
N ALA A 64 7.52 -8.32 -8.26
CA ALA A 64 8.08 -7.28 -7.41
C ALA A 64 7.32 -7.07 -6.10
N LEU A 65 6.01 -7.41 -6.05
CA LEU A 65 5.16 -7.11 -4.91
C LEU A 65 4.75 -8.36 -4.10
N SER A 66 5.05 -9.56 -4.57
CA SER A 66 4.75 -10.77 -3.82
C SER A 66 5.83 -11.11 -2.80
N PRO A 67 5.46 -11.47 -1.56
CA PRO A 67 6.40 -11.81 -0.49
C PRO A 67 7.29 -13.02 -0.77
N TRP A 68 6.75 -14.02 -1.48
CA TRP A 68 7.44 -15.25 -1.88
C TRP A 68 6.85 -15.81 -3.17
N LYS A 69 7.55 -16.78 -3.76
CA LYS A 69 7.08 -17.48 -4.95
C LYS A 69 5.76 -18.20 -4.68
N SER A 70 4.82 -18.02 -5.59
CA SER A 70 3.53 -18.72 -5.55
C SER A 70 3.06 -19.06 -6.97
N PRO A 71 2.38 -20.19 -7.17
CA PRO A 71 1.78 -20.51 -8.47
C PRO A 71 0.71 -19.51 -8.86
N VAL A 72 0.25 -19.63 -10.09
CA VAL A 72 -0.86 -18.80 -10.61
C VAL A 72 -2.11 -19.02 -9.77
N VAL A 73 -2.67 -17.94 -9.25
CA VAL A 73 -3.99 -17.91 -8.58
C VAL A 73 -5.03 -17.29 -9.52
N TRP A 74 -4.62 -16.26 -10.27
CA TRP A 74 -5.46 -15.55 -11.23
C TRP A 74 -4.65 -15.13 -12.45
N GLY A 75 -5.29 -15.06 -13.62
CA GLY A 75 -4.60 -14.68 -14.87
C GLY A 75 -3.73 -15.82 -15.42
N LYS A 76 -2.55 -15.48 -15.95
CA LYS A 76 -1.63 -16.42 -16.62
C LYS A 76 -0.25 -16.49 -15.98
N GLN A 77 0.08 -15.57 -15.09
CA GLN A 77 1.41 -15.42 -14.49
C GLN A 77 1.36 -15.75 -13.00
N GLY A 78 2.33 -16.52 -12.52
CA GLY A 78 2.56 -16.74 -11.09
C GLY A 78 3.22 -15.54 -10.42
N PHE A 79 3.69 -15.75 -9.22
CA PHE A 79 4.30 -14.72 -8.36
C PHE A 79 5.77 -15.03 -8.12
N GLY A 80 6.64 -14.03 -8.34
CA GLY A 80 8.10 -14.22 -8.30
C GLY A 80 8.72 -14.19 -6.91
N GLY A 81 8.10 -13.49 -5.95
CA GLY A 81 8.58 -13.42 -4.56
C GLY A 81 9.71 -12.43 -4.33
N ASN A 82 9.75 -11.32 -5.09
CA ASN A 82 10.84 -10.34 -5.04
C ASN A 82 10.48 -9.10 -4.19
N ALA A 83 9.48 -9.17 -3.31
CA ALA A 83 9.08 -8.06 -2.44
C ALA A 83 10.24 -7.53 -1.58
N ALA A 84 11.17 -8.40 -1.16
CA ALA A 84 12.34 -7.99 -0.38
C ALA A 84 13.26 -7.03 -1.15
N ASP A 85 13.46 -7.24 -2.45
CA ASP A 85 14.25 -6.35 -3.30
C ASP A 85 13.53 -5.01 -3.51
N THR A 86 12.21 -5.04 -3.64
CA THR A 86 11.39 -3.84 -3.73
C THR A 86 11.44 -3.03 -2.42
N LEU A 87 11.32 -3.68 -1.27
CA LEU A 87 11.46 -3.02 0.02
C LEU A 87 12.84 -2.40 0.19
N ARG A 88 13.91 -3.14 -0.15
CA ARG A 88 15.27 -2.62 -0.10
C ARG A 88 15.45 -1.40 -0.99
N PHE A 89 14.91 -1.40 -2.21
CA PHE A 89 14.94 -0.24 -3.08
C PHE A 89 14.22 0.97 -2.46
N LEU A 90 13.07 0.77 -1.83
CA LEU A 90 12.37 1.85 -1.10
C LEU A 90 13.21 2.41 0.04
N THR A 91 13.77 1.54 0.88
CA THR A 91 14.47 1.96 2.10
C THR A 91 15.85 2.53 1.85
N GLU A 92 16.59 1.99 0.86
CA GLU A 92 17.98 2.39 0.60
C GLU A 92 18.10 3.49 -0.48
N GLN A 93 17.11 3.64 -1.35
CA GLN A 93 17.21 4.61 -2.44
C GLN A 93 16.06 5.62 -2.45
N VAL A 94 14.78 5.18 -2.48
CA VAL A 94 13.65 6.09 -2.66
C VAL A 94 13.51 7.05 -1.48
N ILE A 95 13.39 6.51 -0.28
CA ILE A 95 13.17 7.32 0.93
C ILE A 95 14.33 8.30 1.18
N PRO A 96 15.62 7.88 1.15
CA PRO A 96 16.72 8.81 1.35
C PRO A 96 16.78 9.90 0.29
N THR A 97 16.57 9.56 -0.98
CA THR A 97 16.57 10.53 -2.08
C THR A 97 15.47 11.58 -1.91
N LEU A 98 14.25 11.14 -1.58
CA LEU A 98 13.13 12.06 -1.38
C LEU A 98 13.29 12.92 -0.12
N LYS A 99 13.78 12.36 0.99
CA LYS A 99 14.09 13.12 2.19
C LYS A 99 15.09 14.23 1.89
N GLN A 100 16.17 13.91 1.19
CA GLN A 100 17.19 14.89 0.83
C GLN A 100 16.68 15.94 -0.17
N GLN A 101 16.03 15.51 -1.25
CA GLN A 101 15.64 16.41 -2.35
C GLN A 101 14.49 17.36 -1.98
N PHE A 102 13.61 16.93 -1.09
CA PHE A 102 12.46 17.71 -0.62
C PHE A 102 12.65 18.26 0.80
N GLU A 103 13.84 18.14 1.35
CA GLU A 103 14.19 18.64 2.68
C GLU A 103 13.18 18.20 3.76
N LEU A 104 12.80 16.92 3.71
CA LEU A 104 11.87 16.35 4.69
C LEU A 104 12.58 16.19 6.03
N SER A 105 11.84 16.41 7.12
CA SER A 105 12.32 16.14 8.48
C SER A 105 12.76 14.69 8.63
N GLU A 106 13.78 14.42 9.46
CA GLU A 106 14.12 13.05 9.85
C GLU A 106 12.93 12.33 10.51
N ASN A 107 12.07 13.08 11.20
CA ASN A 107 10.86 12.59 11.84
C ASN A 107 9.63 12.58 10.91
N ALA A 108 9.81 12.81 9.60
CA ALA A 108 8.70 12.75 8.66
C ALA A 108 8.01 11.38 8.72
N LYS A 109 6.69 11.40 8.82
CA LYS A 109 5.85 10.20 8.91
C LYS A 109 5.75 9.52 7.56
N ILE A 110 6.32 8.34 7.42
CA ILE A 110 6.32 7.57 6.17
C ILE A 110 5.13 6.63 6.15
N ILE A 111 4.24 6.78 5.18
CA ILE A 111 3.07 5.92 4.98
C ILE A 111 3.26 5.12 3.70
N LEU A 112 3.23 3.80 3.82
CA LEU A 112 3.26 2.90 2.66
C LEU A 112 1.83 2.44 2.37
N GLY A 113 1.41 2.56 1.12
CA GLY A 113 0.07 2.15 0.76
C GLY A 113 -0.03 1.60 -0.66
N GLY A 114 -1.25 1.23 -1.02
CA GLY A 114 -1.59 0.78 -2.35
C GLY A 114 -2.83 -0.09 -2.42
N TYR A 115 -3.16 -0.45 -3.65
CA TYR A 115 -4.31 -1.28 -4.00
C TYR A 115 -3.90 -2.71 -4.28
N SER A 116 -4.76 -3.68 -3.96
CA SER A 116 -4.58 -5.08 -4.36
C SER A 116 -3.25 -5.68 -3.87
N LEU A 117 -2.39 -6.12 -4.78
CA LEU A 117 -1.08 -6.69 -4.45
C LEU A 117 -0.11 -5.64 -3.84
N ALA A 118 -0.24 -4.37 -4.22
CA ALA A 118 0.51 -3.29 -3.58
C ALA A 118 0.04 -3.06 -2.12
N GLY A 119 -1.25 -3.25 -1.84
CA GLY A 119 -1.77 -3.26 -0.46
C GLY A 119 -1.22 -4.43 0.36
N LEU A 120 -1.13 -5.63 -0.22
CA LEU A 120 -0.46 -6.77 0.40
C LEU A 120 1.01 -6.49 0.65
N PHE A 121 1.72 -5.92 -0.34
CA PHE A 121 3.11 -5.53 -0.20
C PHE A 121 3.32 -4.56 0.97
N ALA A 122 2.45 -3.56 1.13
CA ALA A 122 2.54 -2.60 2.22
C ALA A 122 2.35 -3.27 3.59
N LEU A 123 1.39 -4.20 3.71
CA LEU A 123 1.20 -5.00 4.92
C LEU A 123 2.41 -5.89 5.21
N TRP A 124 2.93 -6.57 4.20
CA TRP A 124 4.12 -7.42 4.35
C TRP A 124 5.36 -6.62 4.70
N ALA A 125 5.61 -5.49 4.03
CA ALA A 125 6.76 -4.63 4.30
C ALA A 125 6.78 -4.16 5.76
N SER A 126 5.63 -3.86 6.34
CA SER A 126 5.51 -3.47 7.75
C SER A 126 5.65 -4.63 8.74
N THR A 127 5.78 -5.88 8.28
CA THR A 127 6.28 -6.99 9.12
C THR A 127 7.80 -7.09 9.14
N GLN A 128 8.50 -6.44 8.18
CA GLN A 128 9.95 -6.51 8.01
C GLN A 128 10.70 -5.35 8.68
N THR A 129 10.01 -4.23 8.92
CA THR A 129 10.60 -3.01 9.48
C THR A 129 9.55 -2.17 10.18
N ASP A 130 9.95 -1.41 11.19
CA ASP A 130 9.17 -0.42 11.93
C ASP A 130 9.25 1.00 11.33
N LEU A 131 9.88 1.14 10.16
CA LEU A 131 10.10 2.43 9.50
C LEU A 131 8.80 3.15 9.14
N PHE A 132 7.73 2.40 8.88
CA PHE A 132 6.47 2.97 8.42
C PHE A 132 5.60 3.42 9.60
N TYR A 133 5.24 4.71 9.60
CA TYR A 133 4.28 5.29 10.52
C TYR A 133 2.90 4.64 10.40
N GLY A 134 2.51 4.29 9.18
CA GLY A 134 1.23 3.65 8.93
C GLY A 134 1.16 2.92 7.58
N VAL A 135 0.14 2.10 7.45
CA VAL A 135 -0.17 1.34 6.25
C VAL A 135 -1.56 1.69 5.71
N ALA A 136 -1.62 2.10 4.44
CA ALA A 136 -2.84 2.40 3.70
C ALA A 136 -3.15 1.27 2.70
N ALA A 137 -3.76 0.17 3.18
CA ALA A 137 -4.03 -1.02 2.37
C ALA A 137 -5.47 -1.06 1.86
N ALA A 138 -5.68 -0.62 0.63
CA ALA A 138 -6.99 -0.65 -0.03
C ALA A 138 -7.18 -1.96 -0.81
N SER A 139 -8.25 -2.69 -0.53
CA SER A 139 -8.57 -4.00 -1.14
C SER A 139 -7.35 -4.94 -1.26
N PRO A 140 -6.54 -5.11 -0.18
CA PRO A 140 -5.28 -5.86 -0.26
C PRO A 140 -5.51 -7.32 -0.60
N SER A 141 -4.59 -7.90 -1.36
CA SER A 141 -4.62 -9.32 -1.77
C SER A 141 -4.32 -10.29 -0.60
N VAL A 142 -5.03 -10.15 0.52
CA VAL A 142 -4.82 -10.99 1.72
C VAL A 142 -5.24 -12.46 1.54
N TRP A 143 -5.76 -12.80 0.37
CA TRP A 143 -5.96 -14.17 -0.11
C TRP A 143 -4.65 -14.83 -0.58
N PHE A 144 -3.55 -14.10 -0.65
CA PHE A 144 -2.26 -14.60 -1.14
C PHE A 144 -1.84 -15.85 -0.33
N PRO A 145 -1.44 -16.96 -1.02
CA PRO A 145 -1.18 -18.24 -0.36
C PRO A 145 -0.13 -18.13 0.74
N GLY A 146 -0.46 -18.57 1.95
CA GLY A 146 0.42 -18.58 3.12
C GLY A 146 0.53 -17.23 3.85
N TRP A 147 -0.15 -16.17 3.38
CA TRP A 147 -0.08 -14.85 4.02
C TRP A 147 -0.59 -14.85 5.45
N MET A 148 -1.76 -15.44 5.70
CA MET A 148 -2.41 -15.41 7.01
C MET A 148 -1.60 -16.16 8.08
N GLU A 149 -0.96 -17.26 7.72
CA GLU A 149 -0.06 -18.02 8.59
C GLU A 149 1.26 -17.30 8.82
N PHE A 150 1.75 -16.58 7.80
CA PHE A 150 2.97 -15.78 7.91
C PHE A 150 2.75 -14.60 8.87
N GLU A 151 1.69 -13.82 8.72
CA GLU A 151 1.38 -12.65 9.55
C GLU A 151 1.18 -13.01 11.02
N GLN A 152 0.60 -14.18 11.32
CA GLN A 152 0.48 -14.67 12.68
C GLN A 152 1.83 -14.82 13.38
N ARG A 153 2.86 -15.25 12.66
CA ARG A 153 4.22 -15.48 13.17
C ARG A 153 5.12 -14.25 13.07
N HIS A 154 4.81 -13.33 12.18
CA HIS A 154 5.55 -12.11 11.91
C HIS A 154 4.58 -10.93 11.93
N PRO A 155 4.22 -10.42 13.12
CA PRO A 155 3.21 -9.39 13.22
C PRO A 155 3.63 -8.09 12.55
N ILE A 156 2.63 -7.38 12.02
CA ILE A 156 2.77 -6.03 11.50
C ILE A 156 3.28 -5.12 12.63
N GLN A 157 4.35 -4.37 12.38
CA GLN A 157 5.04 -3.57 13.40
C GLN A 157 4.47 -2.15 13.53
N THR A 158 3.83 -1.63 12.48
CA THR A 158 3.18 -0.33 12.56
C THR A 158 1.90 -0.40 13.38
N GLN A 159 1.64 0.66 14.14
CA GLN A 159 0.46 0.77 14.99
C GLN A 159 -0.74 1.39 14.27
N ARG A 160 -0.60 1.81 13.01
CA ARG A 160 -1.64 2.52 12.29
C ARG A 160 -1.94 1.87 10.96
N VAL A 161 -3.09 1.18 10.85
CA VAL A 161 -3.41 0.35 9.68
C VAL A 161 -4.83 0.59 9.19
N TYR A 162 -4.95 1.10 7.97
CA TYR A 162 -6.23 1.12 7.26
C TYR A 162 -6.36 -0.11 6.37
N LEU A 163 -7.50 -0.77 6.48
CA LEU A 163 -7.91 -1.87 5.61
C LEU A 163 -9.25 -1.52 4.94
N SER A 164 -9.43 -1.90 3.71
CA SER A 164 -10.75 -1.87 3.07
C SER A 164 -10.96 -3.03 2.12
N LEU A 165 -12.23 -3.31 1.81
CA LEU A 165 -12.61 -4.31 0.81
C LEU A 165 -13.92 -3.89 0.12
N GLY A 166 -14.09 -4.26 -1.13
CA GLY A 166 -15.39 -4.15 -1.79
C GLY A 166 -16.35 -5.25 -1.33
N ASP A 167 -17.61 -4.91 -1.10
CA ASP A 167 -18.65 -5.80 -0.59
C ASP A 167 -19.01 -7.00 -1.52
N LYS A 168 -18.45 -7.00 -2.75
CA LYS A 168 -18.62 -8.07 -3.73
C LYS A 168 -17.33 -8.82 -4.05
N GLU A 169 -16.19 -8.47 -3.43
CA GLU A 169 -14.91 -9.08 -3.78
C GLU A 169 -14.78 -10.54 -3.34
N GLU A 170 -15.40 -10.90 -2.22
CA GLU A 170 -15.45 -12.30 -1.77
C GLU A 170 -16.40 -13.17 -2.60
N ASN A 171 -17.29 -12.56 -3.41
CA ASN A 171 -18.26 -13.27 -4.25
C ASN A 171 -17.63 -13.69 -5.60
N THR A 172 -16.58 -14.49 -5.57
CA THR A 172 -15.90 -15.02 -6.76
C THR A 172 -15.92 -16.53 -6.81
N LYS A 173 -15.87 -17.10 -8.02
CA LYS A 173 -15.75 -18.56 -8.23
C LYS A 173 -14.36 -19.11 -7.91
N ASN A 174 -13.35 -18.25 -7.83
CA ASN A 174 -11.99 -18.64 -7.45
C ASN A 174 -11.95 -18.80 -5.93
N THR A 175 -11.86 -20.04 -5.45
CA THR A 175 -11.93 -20.37 -4.02
C THR A 175 -10.79 -19.78 -3.20
N VAL A 176 -9.60 -19.58 -3.79
CA VAL A 176 -8.47 -18.92 -3.12
C VAL A 176 -8.77 -17.45 -2.93
N MET A 177 -9.25 -16.76 -3.96
CA MET A 177 -9.58 -15.34 -3.89
C MET A 177 -10.82 -15.08 -3.04
N ALA A 178 -11.79 -15.99 -2.99
CA ALA A 178 -12.99 -15.87 -2.17
C ALA A 178 -12.68 -15.75 -0.65
N ALA A 179 -11.54 -16.30 -0.22
CA ALA A 179 -11.10 -16.19 1.17
C ALA A 179 -10.74 -14.76 1.61
N VAL A 180 -10.68 -13.78 0.69
CA VAL A 180 -10.28 -12.40 0.98
C VAL A 180 -11.13 -11.76 2.08
N GLY A 181 -12.45 -12.03 2.09
CA GLY A 181 -13.37 -11.47 3.08
C GLY A 181 -13.09 -11.97 4.50
N ASP A 182 -12.95 -13.27 4.66
CA ASP A 182 -12.64 -13.87 5.96
C ASP A 182 -11.24 -13.52 6.43
N ASN A 183 -10.27 -13.51 5.53
CA ASN A 183 -8.89 -13.16 5.83
C ASN A 183 -8.75 -11.71 6.31
N ILE A 184 -9.41 -10.75 5.65
CA ILE A 184 -9.30 -9.35 6.04
C ILE A 184 -10.00 -9.08 7.38
N ARG A 185 -11.14 -9.75 7.66
CA ARG A 185 -11.81 -9.67 8.98
C ARG A 185 -10.90 -10.23 10.08
N ALA A 186 -10.28 -11.39 9.83
CA ALA A 186 -9.35 -12.00 10.79
C ALA A 186 -8.09 -11.14 11.02
N LEU A 187 -7.53 -10.53 9.96
CA LEU A 187 -6.41 -9.62 10.07
C LEU A 187 -6.77 -8.39 10.90
N HIS A 188 -7.91 -7.76 10.62
CA HIS A 188 -8.41 -6.61 11.39
C HIS A 188 -8.58 -6.94 12.88
N SER A 189 -9.21 -8.08 13.18
CA SER A 189 -9.39 -8.53 14.58
C SER A 189 -8.06 -8.68 15.31
N ARG A 190 -7.06 -9.31 14.67
CA ARG A 190 -5.71 -9.46 15.27
C ARG A 190 -4.99 -8.14 15.47
N LEU A 191 -5.13 -7.19 14.55
CA LEU A 191 -4.56 -5.85 14.71
C LEU A 191 -5.19 -5.13 15.90
N ALA A 192 -6.50 -5.16 16.02
CA ALA A 192 -7.24 -4.56 17.15
C ALA A 192 -6.88 -5.23 18.49
N GLU A 193 -6.77 -6.55 18.55
CA GLU A 193 -6.34 -7.29 19.75
C GLU A 193 -4.91 -6.93 20.20
N ARG A 194 -4.05 -6.53 19.27
CA ARG A 194 -2.68 -6.05 19.56
C ARG A 194 -2.64 -4.56 19.93
N GLY A 195 -3.78 -3.87 19.93
CA GLY A 195 -3.88 -2.45 20.28
C GLY A 195 -3.50 -1.49 19.14
N ALA A 196 -3.48 -1.95 17.91
CA ALA A 196 -3.25 -1.07 16.78
C ALA A 196 -4.45 -0.14 16.53
N ASP A 197 -4.18 1.11 16.17
CA ASP A 197 -5.18 2.02 15.60
C ASP A 197 -5.49 1.54 14.18
N CYS A 198 -6.57 0.79 14.04
CA CYS A 198 -6.91 0.14 12.78
C CYS A 198 -8.40 0.23 12.46
N THR A 199 -8.70 0.23 11.17
CA THR A 199 -10.08 0.19 10.67
C THR A 199 -10.21 -0.80 9.53
N LEU A 200 -11.42 -1.36 9.37
CA LEU A 200 -11.81 -2.13 8.19
C LEU A 200 -13.06 -1.51 7.58
N GLU A 201 -12.91 -0.93 6.41
CA GLU A 201 -14.00 -0.29 5.70
C GLU A 201 -14.51 -1.15 4.52
N TRP A 202 -15.83 -1.27 4.41
CA TRP A 202 -16.50 -1.93 3.29
C TRP A 202 -16.96 -0.91 2.27
N ASN A 203 -16.49 -1.06 1.02
CA ASN A 203 -16.86 -0.21 -0.10
C ASN A 203 -17.88 -0.91 -0.99
N SER A 204 -18.78 -0.16 -1.62
CA SER A 204 -19.75 -0.72 -2.55
C SER A 204 -19.08 -1.20 -3.85
N GLY A 205 -19.28 -2.46 -4.23
CA GLY A 205 -18.86 -3.04 -5.51
C GLY A 205 -17.72 -4.04 -5.42
N GLY A 206 -17.22 -4.43 -6.60
CA GLY A 206 -16.13 -5.40 -6.74
C GLY A 206 -14.75 -4.73 -6.76
N HIS A 207 -13.74 -5.58 -7.01
CA HIS A 207 -12.32 -5.23 -6.93
C HIS A 207 -11.87 -4.07 -7.84
N PHE A 208 -12.48 -3.89 -9.00
CA PHE A 208 -12.04 -2.88 -9.98
C PHE A 208 -12.82 -1.55 -9.90
N LYS A 209 -13.68 -1.40 -8.89
CA LYS A 209 -14.50 -0.19 -8.76
C LYS A 209 -13.80 0.85 -7.87
N ASP A 210 -13.61 2.06 -8.40
CA ASP A 210 -13.12 3.24 -7.69
C ASP A 210 -11.80 2.99 -6.93
N ALA A 211 -10.85 2.24 -7.53
CA ALA A 211 -9.60 1.84 -6.88
C ALA A 211 -8.77 3.04 -6.41
N ASP A 212 -8.67 4.08 -7.23
CA ASP A 212 -8.00 5.34 -6.93
C ASP A 212 -8.63 6.06 -5.73
N LEU A 213 -9.96 6.18 -5.71
CA LEU A 213 -10.68 6.84 -4.61
C LEU A 213 -10.60 6.05 -3.30
N ARG A 214 -10.61 4.72 -3.36
CA ARG A 214 -10.43 3.85 -2.19
C ARG A 214 -9.02 3.96 -1.62
N THR A 215 -8.00 4.02 -2.49
CA THR A 215 -6.60 4.20 -2.07
C THR A 215 -6.38 5.59 -1.49
N ALA A 216 -6.93 6.63 -2.13
CA ALA A 216 -6.89 7.99 -1.60
C ALA A 216 -7.52 8.08 -0.19
N LYS A 217 -8.64 7.40 0.02
CA LYS A 217 -9.31 7.34 1.33
C LYS A 217 -8.44 6.65 2.38
N ALA A 218 -7.75 5.57 1.99
CA ALA A 218 -6.82 4.88 2.87
C ALA A 218 -5.69 5.79 3.35
N PHE A 219 -5.04 6.50 2.45
CA PHE A 219 -3.99 7.47 2.82
C PHE A 219 -4.51 8.58 3.72
N ARG A 220 -5.67 9.15 3.40
CA ARG A 220 -6.31 10.20 4.21
C ARG A 220 -6.60 9.74 5.62
N TRP A 221 -7.12 8.53 5.78
CA TRP A 221 -7.40 7.97 7.10
C TRP A 221 -6.11 7.81 7.92
N VAL A 222 -5.04 7.29 7.31
CA VAL A 222 -3.76 7.11 8.03
C VAL A 222 -3.13 8.45 8.43
N MET A 223 -3.31 9.52 7.67
CA MET A 223 -2.83 10.86 8.01
C MET A 223 -3.70 11.58 9.05
N ALA A 224 -4.98 11.23 9.17
CA ALA A 224 -5.89 11.92 10.07
C ALA A 224 -5.55 11.65 11.54
N GLU A 225 -5.74 12.63 12.42
CA GLU A 225 -5.70 12.39 13.87
C GLU A 225 -7.01 11.70 14.27
N HIS A 226 -6.90 10.58 14.98
CA HIS A 226 -8.04 9.89 15.58
C HIS A 226 -7.99 10.15 17.09
N ALA A 227 -9.10 10.68 17.61
CA ALA A 227 -9.26 11.01 19.02
C ALA A 227 -9.51 9.74 19.84
#